data_851fdef396d580e02609673e5651dae8
#
_entry.id   851fdef396d580e02609673e5651dae8
#
_cell.length_a   1.000
_cell.length_b   1.000
_cell.length_c   1.000
_cell.angle_alpha   90.00
_cell.angle_beta   90.00
_cell.angle_gamma   90.00
#
_symmetry.space_group_name_H-M   'P 1'
#
loop_
_entity.id
_entity.type
_entity.pdbx_description
1 polymer ?
#
loop_
_entity_poly.entity_id
_entity_poly.type
_entity_poly.pdbx_seq_one_letter_code
_entity_poly.pdbx_strand_id
1 'polypeptide(L)'
;DPSKDTTKGMKYLRINEYRKVNEKEFVKLYQSLIASYCKSAGISVNKSSLYGYGKDLLKAAKKYKIDPVFLATQTFHESAFGTSHLASGCTITSVALPGYPRTPQGKFITKKIKKSAKAYNLYGIKAYDADPFVGGTSFAYYSGWTTPKKAIYGAAKYIHDSYIHNSFYNQDTAFEIRFINARSIWHQYATGPTYAEDIGRRMISMASVYSADAKFTYDIPRFLTSKTKKNAAK
;
A
#
# COMPACT_ATOMS: atom_id res chain seq x y z
N ASP A 1 21.97 -10.99 11.83
CA ASP A 1 21.69 -11.76 10.61
C ASP A 1 20.18 -11.76 10.35
N PRO A 2 19.68 -10.97 9.39
CA PRO A 2 18.24 -10.88 9.08
C PRO A 2 17.64 -12.20 8.61
N SER A 3 18.45 -13.15 8.17
CA SER A 3 17.99 -14.50 7.79
C SER A 3 17.59 -15.34 9.02
N LYS A 4 18.06 -14.95 10.21
CA LYS A 4 17.74 -15.61 11.48
C LYS A 4 16.66 -14.90 12.29
N ASP A 5 16.43 -13.61 12.05
CA ASP A 5 15.37 -12.83 12.69
C ASP A 5 14.26 -12.56 11.66
N THR A 6 13.41 -13.55 11.46
CA THR A 6 12.28 -13.46 10.52
C THR A 6 11.38 -12.25 10.79
N THR A 7 11.34 -11.75 12.05
CA THR A 7 10.50 -10.60 12.41
C THR A 7 11.07 -9.26 11.92
N LYS A 8 12.39 -9.16 11.74
CA LYS A 8 13.05 -7.93 11.26
C LYS A 8 13.45 -8.00 9.77
N GLY A 9 13.50 -9.20 9.19
CA GLY A 9 13.97 -9.43 7.83
C GLY A 9 13.01 -9.00 6.75
N MET A 10 11.71 -9.21 6.93
CA MET A 10 10.71 -9.00 5.86
C MET A 10 10.60 -7.56 5.34
N LYS A 11 10.98 -6.56 6.13
CA LYS A 11 11.03 -5.16 5.66
C LYS A 11 12.11 -4.92 4.58
N TYR A 12 13.10 -5.79 4.49
CA TYR A 12 14.19 -5.77 3.51
C TYR A 12 13.99 -6.75 2.36
N LEU A 13 12.86 -7.48 2.35
CA LEU A 13 12.53 -8.37 1.25
C LEU A 13 12.31 -7.56 -0.03
N ARG A 14 12.96 -7.96 -1.14
CA ARG A 14 12.64 -7.41 -2.46
C ARG A 14 11.24 -7.81 -2.86
N ILE A 15 10.41 -6.83 -3.15
CA ILE A 15 8.97 -6.98 -3.41
C ILE A 15 8.61 -6.72 -4.87
N ASN A 16 9.60 -6.57 -5.74
CA ASN A 16 9.49 -6.22 -7.15
C ASN A 16 9.23 -7.41 -8.08
N GLU A 17 8.81 -8.54 -7.52
CA GLU A 17 8.41 -9.73 -8.27
C GLU A 17 7.19 -10.40 -7.64
N TYR A 18 6.39 -11.06 -8.47
CA TYR A 18 5.31 -11.90 -7.99
C TYR A 18 5.87 -13.24 -7.49
N ARG A 19 5.81 -13.47 -6.18
CA ARG A 19 6.11 -14.78 -5.60
C ARG A 19 4.89 -15.67 -5.58
N LYS A 20 5.10 -16.92 -5.95
CA LYS A 20 4.05 -17.92 -5.97
C LYS A 20 3.54 -18.21 -4.54
N VAL A 21 2.25 -18.24 -4.40
CA VAL A 21 1.55 -18.58 -3.15
C VAL A 21 0.56 -19.71 -3.38
N ASN A 22 0.19 -20.43 -2.32
CA ASN A 22 -0.99 -21.27 -2.33
C ASN A 22 -2.23 -20.36 -2.35
N GLU A 23 -2.91 -20.29 -3.49
CA GLU A 23 -4.05 -19.37 -3.69
C GLU A 23 -5.17 -19.61 -2.67
N LYS A 24 -5.50 -20.89 -2.38
CA LYS A 24 -6.57 -21.24 -1.44
C LYS A 24 -6.24 -20.77 -0.03
N GLU A 25 -5.03 -21.04 0.43
CA GLU A 25 -4.58 -20.64 1.77
C GLU A 25 -4.42 -19.11 1.86
N PHE A 26 -3.92 -18.47 0.80
CA PHE A 26 -3.84 -17.01 0.75
C PHE A 26 -5.22 -16.37 0.91
N VAL A 27 -6.22 -16.79 0.13
CA VAL A 27 -7.58 -16.24 0.19
C VAL A 27 -8.22 -16.48 1.56
N LYS A 28 -8.04 -17.67 2.12
CA LYS A 28 -8.54 -18.01 3.45
C LYS A 28 -7.94 -17.12 4.53
N LEU A 29 -6.60 -16.98 4.55
CA LEU A 29 -5.90 -16.17 5.53
C LEU A 29 -6.22 -14.68 5.35
N TYR A 30 -6.24 -14.17 4.11
CA TYR A 30 -6.64 -12.82 3.77
C TYR A 30 -8.01 -12.45 4.36
N GLN A 31 -9.01 -13.30 4.16
CA GLN A 31 -10.36 -13.09 4.70
C GLN A 31 -10.40 -13.18 6.22
N SER A 32 -9.67 -14.15 6.79
CA SER A 32 -9.59 -14.35 8.25
C SER A 32 -8.98 -13.12 8.95
N LEU A 33 -7.92 -12.54 8.39
CA LEU A 33 -7.29 -11.32 8.94
C LEU A 33 -8.23 -10.12 8.90
N ILE A 34 -8.98 -9.94 7.81
CA ILE A 34 -9.99 -8.87 7.72
C ILE A 34 -11.09 -9.10 8.75
N ALA A 35 -11.62 -10.32 8.85
CA ALA A 35 -12.68 -10.64 9.80
C ALA A 35 -12.23 -10.45 11.25
N SER A 36 -11.01 -10.86 11.57
CA SER A 36 -10.41 -10.67 12.90
C SER A 36 -10.26 -9.20 13.25
N TYR A 37 -9.75 -8.39 12.32
CA TYR A 37 -9.65 -6.93 12.50
C TYR A 37 -11.05 -6.31 12.72
N CYS A 38 -12.01 -6.61 11.86
CA CYS A 38 -13.36 -6.09 11.99
C CYS A 38 -14.00 -6.46 13.33
N LYS A 39 -13.83 -7.71 13.77
CA LYS A 39 -14.32 -8.18 15.08
C LYS A 39 -13.68 -7.37 16.22
N SER A 40 -12.37 -7.20 16.21
CA SER A 40 -11.67 -6.45 17.27
C SER A 40 -12.02 -4.96 17.30
N ALA A 41 -12.35 -4.39 16.13
CA ALA A 41 -12.76 -3.00 15.99
C ALA A 41 -14.28 -2.76 16.22
N GLY A 42 -15.06 -3.82 16.47
CA GLY A 42 -16.53 -3.72 16.58
C GLY A 42 -17.23 -3.34 15.27
N ILE A 43 -16.62 -3.64 14.12
CA ILE A 43 -17.10 -3.29 12.79
C ILE A 43 -17.64 -4.54 12.10
N SER A 44 -18.81 -4.44 11.45
CA SER A 44 -19.28 -5.53 10.60
C SER A 44 -18.32 -5.75 9.42
N VAL A 45 -17.97 -7.02 9.15
CA VAL A 45 -17.06 -7.40 8.05
C VAL A 45 -17.55 -6.90 6.68
N ASN A 46 -18.85 -6.76 6.49
CA ASN A 46 -19.47 -6.24 5.26
C ASN A 46 -19.14 -4.74 5.01
N LYS A 47 -18.59 -4.05 6.00
CA LYS A 47 -18.10 -2.67 5.82
C LYS A 47 -16.69 -2.62 5.20
N SER A 48 -15.99 -3.74 5.17
CA SER A 48 -14.69 -3.79 4.51
C SER A 48 -14.86 -3.91 2.98
N SER A 49 -14.31 -2.95 2.26
CA SER A 49 -14.25 -3.00 0.79
C SER A 49 -13.28 -4.06 0.25
N LEU A 50 -12.49 -4.68 1.12
CA LEU A 50 -11.51 -5.69 0.75
C LEU A 50 -12.01 -7.12 0.97
N TYR A 51 -13.04 -7.31 1.82
CA TYR A 51 -13.54 -8.64 2.11
C TYR A 51 -14.11 -9.30 0.85
N GLY A 52 -13.67 -10.53 0.56
CA GLY A 52 -14.03 -11.27 -0.66
C GLY A 52 -13.14 -11.00 -1.89
N TYR A 53 -12.21 -10.03 -1.84
CA TYR A 53 -11.38 -9.65 -2.98
C TYR A 53 -9.95 -10.22 -2.98
N GLY A 54 -9.65 -11.23 -2.17
CA GLY A 54 -8.31 -11.85 -2.11
C GLY A 54 -7.81 -12.37 -3.47
N LYS A 55 -8.68 -12.98 -4.28
CA LYS A 55 -8.32 -13.41 -5.65
C LYS A 55 -8.02 -12.24 -6.59
N ASP A 56 -8.76 -11.14 -6.49
CA ASP A 56 -8.50 -9.94 -7.30
C ASP A 56 -7.19 -9.28 -6.90
N LEU A 57 -6.85 -9.29 -5.61
CA LEU A 57 -5.55 -8.81 -5.13
C LEU A 57 -4.39 -9.65 -5.66
N LEU A 58 -4.49 -10.99 -5.64
CA LEU A 58 -3.48 -11.87 -6.26
C LEU A 58 -3.31 -11.59 -7.76
N LYS A 59 -4.40 -11.40 -8.50
CA LYS A 59 -4.36 -11.02 -9.91
C LYS A 59 -3.69 -9.67 -10.14
N ALA A 60 -3.97 -8.68 -9.27
CA ALA A 60 -3.32 -7.37 -9.32
C ALA A 60 -1.82 -7.48 -9.03
N ALA A 61 -1.44 -8.22 -7.99
CA ALA A 61 -0.03 -8.47 -7.65
C ALA A 61 0.72 -9.11 -8.82
N LYS A 62 0.14 -10.15 -9.45
CA LYS A 62 0.73 -10.82 -10.61
C LYS A 62 0.86 -9.88 -11.82
N LYS A 63 -0.19 -9.09 -12.10
CA LYS A 63 -0.20 -8.12 -13.21
C LYS A 63 0.90 -7.07 -13.09
N TYR A 64 1.09 -6.56 -11.88
CA TYR A 64 2.05 -5.47 -11.61
C TYR A 64 3.39 -5.97 -11.05
N LYS A 65 3.66 -7.30 -11.10
CA LYS A 65 4.90 -7.90 -10.64
C LYS A 65 5.28 -7.45 -9.21
N ILE A 66 4.32 -7.49 -8.31
CA ILE A 66 4.50 -7.13 -6.90
C ILE A 66 4.36 -8.40 -6.07
N ASP A 67 5.13 -8.51 -4.99
CA ASP A 67 4.94 -9.58 -4.01
C ASP A 67 3.51 -9.56 -3.46
N PRO A 68 2.75 -10.67 -3.54
CA PRO A 68 1.33 -10.69 -3.17
C PRO A 68 1.10 -10.50 -1.67
N VAL A 69 2.04 -10.94 -0.82
CA VAL A 69 1.94 -10.76 0.62
C VAL A 69 2.21 -9.31 0.99
N PHE A 70 3.22 -8.69 0.38
CA PHE A 70 3.44 -7.25 0.53
C PHE A 70 2.21 -6.45 0.10
N LEU A 71 1.67 -6.70 -1.10
CA LEU A 71 0.53 -5.93 -1.60
C LEU A 71 -0.69 -6.06 -0.68
N ALA A 72 -0.95 -7.25 -0.12
CA ALA A 72 -2.03 -7.46 0.84
C ALA A 72 -1.80 -6.66 2.12
N THR A 73 -0.61 -6.78 2.71
CA THR A 73 -0.29 -6.14 3.99
C THR A 73 -0.20 -4.63 3.88
N GLN A 74 0.32 -4.10 2.76
CA GLN A 74 0.29 -2.68 2.43
C GLN A 74 -1.15 -2.18 2.33
N THR A 75 -2.01 -2.90 1.60
CA THR A 75 -3.41 -2.52 1.43
C THR A 75 -4.17 -2.56 2.75
N PHE A 76 -3.90 -3.55 3.61
CA PHE A 76 -4.48 -3.61 4.97
C PHE A 76 -4.04 -2.41 5.83
N HIS A 77 -2.76 -2.10 5.79
CA HIS A 77 -2.18 -1.01 6.59
C HIS A 77 -2.81 0.33 6.22
N GLU A 78 -2.82 0.67 4.95
CA GLU A 78 -3.27 1.96 4.44
C GLU A 78 -4.78 2.18 4.55
N SER A 79 -5.57 1.11 4.44
CA SER A 79 -7.02 1.20 4.37
C SER A 79 -7.73 0.81 5.68
N ALA A 80 -6.99 0.55 6.77
CA ALA A 80 -7.55 -0.10 7.96
C ALA A 80 -8.37 -1.34 7.57
N PHE A 81 -7.75 -2.27 6.83
CA PHE A 81 -8.40 -3.47 6.30
C PHE A 81 -9.64 -3.18 5.42
N GLY A 82 -9.63 -2.07 4.69
CA GLY A 82 -10.72 -1.66 3.81
C GLY A 82 -11.90 -0.98 4.52
N THR A 83 -11.76 -0.65 5.80
CA THR A 83 -12.83 -0.05 6.61
C THR A 83 -12.68 1.45 6.84
N SER A 84 -11.52 2.04 6.51
CA SER A 84 -11.34 3.48 6.65
C SER A 84 -12.33 4.25 5.77
N HIS A 85 -12.66 5.48 6.15
CA HIS A 85 -13.70 6.26 5.46
C HIS A 85 -13.50 6.32 3.95
N LEU A 86 -12.30 6.65 3.49
CA LEU A 86 -12.01 6.73 2.05
C LEU A 86 -11.95 5.37 1.36
N ALA A 87 -11.59 4.32 2.09
CA ALA A 87 -11.45 2.97 1.54
C ALA A 87 -12.79 2.23 1.43
N SER A 88 -13.72 2.44 2.37
CA SER A 88 -15.00 1.71 2.43
C SER A 88 -16.00 2.04 1.32
N GLY A 89 -15.71 3.07 0.51
CA GLY A 89 -16.53 3.47 -0.63
C GLY A 89 -17.47 4.63 -0.30
N CYS A 90 -17.00 5.84 -0.56
CA CYS A 90 -17.77 7.06 -0.38
C CYS A 90 -18.74 7.30 -1.55
N THR A 91 -19.99 7.67 -1.25
CA THR A 91 -20.89 8.19 -2.27
C THR A 91 -20.61 9.68 -2.42
N ILE A 92 -20.32 10.12 -3.65
CA ILE A 92 -19.98 11.51 -3.96
C ILE A 92 -20.92 12.08 -5.01
N THR A 93 -21.19 13.38 -4.91
CA THR A 93 -21.99 14.16 -5.87
C THR A 93 -21.20 15.32 -6.47
N SER A 94 -20.00 15.57 -5.94
CA SER A 94 -19.07 16.59 -6.44
C SER A 94 -17.63 16.11 -6.34
N VAL A 95 -16.76 16.71 -7.14
CA VAL A 95 -15.32 16.44 -7.18
C VAL A 95 -14.54 17.74 -7.29
N ALA A 96 -13.29 17.76 -6.86
CA ALA A 96 -12.39 18.87 -7.10
C ALA A 96 -12.28 19.17 -8.60
N LEU A 97 -12.08 20.43 -8.97
CA LEU A 97 -11.76 20.77 -10.35
C LEU A 97 -10.43 20.12 -10.79
N PRO A 98 -10.26 19.83 -12.10
CA PRO A 98 -8.96 19.40 -12.62
C PRO A 98 -7.84 20.35 -12.20
N GLY A 99 -6.65 19.81 -11.90
CA GLY A 99 -5.55 20.59 -11.36
C GLY A 99 -5.64 20.84 -9.85
N TYR A 100 -6.75 20.49 -9.20
CA TYR A 100 -6.96 20.61 -7.75
C TYR A 100 -6.72 22.04 -7.21
N PRO A 101 -7.33 23.09 -7.83
CA PRO A 101 -7.20 24.45 -7.33
C PRO A 101 -7.82 24.58 -5.95
N ARG A 102 -7.26 25.48 -5.14
CA ARG A 102 -7.70 25.69 -3.74
C ARG A 102 -8.16 27.12 -3.49
N THR A 103 -9.04 27.28 -2.52
CA THR A 103 -9.37 28.56 -1.92
C THR A 103 -8.20 29.06 -1.06
N PRO A 104 -8.18 30.33 -0.65
CA PRO A 104 -7.19 30.84 0.32
C PRO A 104 -7.16 30.04 1.65
N GLN A 105 -8.26 29.41 2.04
CA GLN A 105 -8.38 28.58 3.23
C GLN A 105 -7.94 27.12 3.00
N GLY A 106 -7.35 26.81 1.83
CA GLY A 106 -6.82 25.49 1.48
C GLY A 106 -7.86 24.46 1.03
N LYS A 107 -9.16 24.80 0.97
CA LYS A 107 -10.21 23.90 0.50
C LYS A 107 -10.19 23.76 -1.02
N PHE A 108 -10.50 22.57 -1.54
CA PHE A 108 -10.59 22.37 -2.99
C PHE A 108 -11.82 23.06 -3.60
N ILE A 109 -11.63 23.72 -4.73
CA ILE A 109 -12.73 24.23 -5.54
C ILE A 109 -13.35 23.03 -6.29
N THR A 110 -14.68 22.85 -6.12
CA THR A 110 -15.38 21.66 -6.59
C THR A 110 -16.37 21.94 -7.72
N LYS A 111 -16.71 20.91 -8.47
CA LYS A 111 -17.86 20.90 -9.41
C LYS A 111 -18.76 19.71 -9.13
N LYS A 112 -20.06 19.85 -9.41
CA LYS A 112 -21.02 18.74 -9.37
C LYS A 112 -20.73 17.74 -10.49
N ILE A 113 -20.94 16.45 -10.23
CA ILE A 113 -20.93 15.38 -11.24
C ILE A 113 -22.36 15.08 -11.68
N LYS A 114 -22.52 14.63 -12.94
CA LYS A 114 -23.84 14.38 -13.54
C LYS A 114 -24.68 13.34 -12.79
N LYS A 115 -24.02 12.30 -12.25
CA LYS A 115 -24.65 11.23 -11.44
C LYS A 115 -23.77 10.96 -10.23
N SER A 116 -24.39 10.65 -9.09
CA SER A 116 -23.66 10.20 -7.92
C SER A 116 -22.81 8.97 -8.26
N ALA A 117 -21.63 8.89 -7.67
CA ALA A 117 -20.69 7.80 -7.90
C ALA A 117 -20.14 7.27 -6.57
N LYS A 118 -19.70 6.01 -6.56
CA LYS A 118 -18.86 5.47 -5.48
C LYS A 118 -17.41 5.77 -5.79
N ALA A 119 -16.63 6.11 -4.76
CA ALA A 119 -15.19 6.32 -4.83
C ALA A 119 -14.51 5.53 -3.72
N TYR A 120 -13.48 4.75 -4.06
CA TYR A 120 -12.72 3.89 -3.15
C TYR A 120 -11.25 4.30 -3.20
N ASN A 121 -10.74 4.96 -2.18
CA ASN A 121 -9.32 5.33 -2.10
C ASN A 121 -8.63 4.52 -1.01
N LEU A 122 -8.00 3.42 -1.41
CA LEU A 122 -7.38 2.47 -0.47
C LEU A 122 -6.10 3.01 0.18
N TYR A 123 -5.43 3.97 -0.45
CA TYR A 123 -4.12 4.47 -0.03
C TYR A 123 -4.13 5.95 0.40
N GLY A 124 -5.31 6.55 0.54
CA GLY A 124 -5.42 7.94 0.98
C GLY A 124 -4.77 8.96 0.03
N ILE A 125 -4.56 8.60 -1.24
CA ILE A 125 -3.85 9.44 -2.19
C ILE A 125 -4.61 10.75 -2.39
N LYS A 126 -3.89 11.90 -2.32
CA LYS A 126 -4.48 13.25 -2.36
C LYS A 126 -5.41 13.61 -1.18
N ALA A 127 -5.45 12.80 -0.13
CA ALA A 127 -6.19 13.10 1.10
C ALA A 127 -5.35 14.03 2.00
N TYR A 128 -5.13 15.26 1.56
CA TYR A 128 -4.36 16.26 2.31
C TYR A 128 -5.14 16.82 3.51
N ASP A 129 -4.47 17.11 4.61
CA ASP A 129 -5.06 17.50 5.89
C ASP A 129 -6.11 18.63 5.81
N ALA A 130 -5.91 19.61 4.91
CA ALA A 130 -6.83 20.72 4.76
C ALA A 130 -8.21 20.32 4.18
N ASP A 131 -8.26 19.27 3.33
CA ASP A 131 -9.49 18.78 2.72
C ASP A 131 -9.34 17.31 2.26
N PRO A 132 -9.17 16.37 3.19
CA PRO A 132 -8.82 14.99 2.88
C PRO A 132 -9.93 14.25 2.12
N PHE A 133 -11.19 14.57 2.45
CA PHE A 133 -12.34 13.91 1.84
C PHE A 133 -12.46 14.28 0.34
N VAL A 134 -12.52 15.57 0.03
CA VAL A 134 -12.66 16.02 -1.36
C VAL A 134 -11.45 15.64 -2.19
N GLY A 135 -10.25 15.83 -1.67
CA GLY A 135 -9.01 15.45 -2.37
C GLY A 135 -8.96 13.95 -2.67
N GLY A 136 -9.13 13.12 -1.64
CA GLY A 136 -9.05 11.67 -1.76
C GLY A 136 -10.14 11.05 -2.63
N THR A 137 -11.39 11.50 -2.48
CA THR A 137 -12.51 10.98 -3.30
C THR A 137 -12.44 11.45 -4.75
N SER A 138 -12.01 12.69 -5.00
CA SER A 138 -11.82 13.21 -6.34
C SER A 138 -10.71 12.44 -7.08
N PHE A 139 -9.60 12.15 -6.39
CA PHE A 139 -8.54 11.34 -6.97
C PHE A 139 -9.06 9.95 -7.37
N ALA A 140 -9.77 9.26 -6.48
CA ALA A 140 -10.35 7.95 -6.76
C ALA A 140 -11.35 8.01 -7.94
N TYR A 141 -12.18 9.03 -8.00
CA TYR A 141 -13.14 9.22 -9.08
C TYR A 141 -12.45 9.41 -10.44
N TYR A 142 -11.49 10.34 -10.52
CA TYR A 142 -10.75 10.59 -11.78
C TYR A 142 -9.88 9.41 -12.19
N SER A 143 -9.40 8.62 -11.25
CA SER A 143 -8.67 7.38 -11.50
C SER A 143 -9.58 6.21 -11.87
N GLY A 144 -10.92 6.40 -11.86
CA GLY A 144 -11.89 5.36 -12.15
C GLY A 144 -12.04 4.30 -11.06
N TRP A 145 -11.62 4.57 -9.83
CA TRP A 145 -11.69 3.65 -8.69
C TRP A 145 -13.11 3.64 -8.08
N THR A 146 -14.07 3.22 -8.88
CA THR A 146 -15.52 3.26 -8.58
C THR A 146 -16.06 1.93 -8.04
N THR A 147 -15.21 0.91 -7.94
CA THR A 147 -15.51 -0.38 -7.30
C THR A 147 -14.29 -0.86 -6.51
N PRO A 148 -14.45 -1.71 -5.48
CA PRO A 148 -13.33 -2.28 -4.73
C PRO A 148 -12.26 -2.91 -5.63
N LYS A 149 -12.68 -3.72 -6.61
CA LYS A 149 -11.78 -4.33 -7.58
C LYS A 149 -10.96 -3.30 -8.35
N LYS A 150 -11.59 -2.25 -8.90
CA LYS A 150 -10.87 -1.18 -9.61
C LYS A 150 -9.90 -0.46 -8.71
N ALA A 151 -10.27 -0.22 -7.45
CA ALA A 151 -9.40 0.40 -6.45
C ALA A 151 -8.18 -0.47 -6.12
N ILE A 152 -8.34 -1.79 -5.97
CA ILE A 152 -7.23 -2.74 -5.73
C ILE A 152 -6.23 -2.68 -6.89
N TYR A 153 -6.71 -2.77 -8.13
CA TYR A 153 -5.83 -2.67 -9.30
C TYR A 153 -5.17 -1.30 -9.43
N GLY A 154 -5.91 -0.24 -9.12
CA GLY A 154 -5.39 1.12 -9.15
C GLY A 154 -4.34 1.38 -8.08
N ALA A 155 -4.56 0.91 -6.86
CA ALA A 155 -3.60 0.98 -5.77
C ALA A 155 -2.31 0.19 -6.09
N ALA A 156 -2.46 -1.04 -6.63
CA ALA A 156 -1.32 -1.83 -7.09
C ALA A 156 -0.53 -1.12 -8.21
N LYS A 157 -1.23 -0.52 -9.18
CA LYS A 157 -0.58 0.28 -10.23
C LYS A 157 0.16 1.48 -9.65
N TYR A 158 -0.45 2.18 -8.69
CA TYR A 158 0.15 3.35 -8.07
C TYR A 158 1.46 3.02 -7.37
N ILE A 159 1.49 1.98 -6.52
CA ILE A 159 2.71 1.59 -5.81
C ILE A 159 3.78 1.04 -6.76
N HIS A 160 3.36 0.34 -7.83
CA HIS A 160 4.23 -0.11 -8.90
C HIS A 160 4.94 1.07 -9.57
N ASP A 161 4.16 1.99 -10.15
CA ASP A 161 4.69 3.07 -10.99
C ASP A 161 5.46 4.14 -10.18
N SER A 162 5.00 4.41 -8.95
CA SER A 162 5.56 5.49 -8.15
C SER A 162 6.77 5.06 -7.33
N TYR A 163 6.90 3.76 -6.98
CA TYR A 163 7.93 3.26 -6.07
C TYR A 163 8.66 2.04 -6.60
N ILE A 164 8.02 0.87 -6.65
CA ILE A 164 8.66 -0.43 -6.80
C ILE A 164 9.37 -0.59 -8.16
N HIS A 165 8.70 -0.21 -9.24
CA HIS A 165 9.20 -0.29 -10.61
C HIS A 165 9.44 1.09 -11.24
N ASN A 166 9.55 2.12 -10.40
CA ASN A 166 9.94 3.44 -10.85
C ASN A 166 11.43 3.43 -11.20
N SER A 167 11.76 3.66 -12.47
CA SER A 167 13.15 3.57 -12.95
C SER A 167 14.11 4.59 -12.31
N PHE A 168 13.60 5.69 -11.79
CA PHE A 168 14.40 6.69 -11.10
C PHE A 168 14.58 6.38 -9.62
N TYR A 169 13.49 6.02 -8.90
CA TYR A 169 13.55 5.81 -7.46
C TYR A 169 13.91 4.38 -7.08
N ASN A 170 13.34 3.38 -7.78
CA ASN A 170 13.59 1.95 -7.58
C ASN A 170 13.58 1.53 -6.10
N GLN A 171 12.47 1.79 -5.41
CA GLN A 171 12.28 1.50 -3.99
C GLN A 171 11.56 0.15 -3.87
N ASP A 172 12.32 -0.93 -3.91
CA ASP A 172 11.78 -2.29 -4.05
C ASP A 172 11.75 -3.11 -2.74
N THR A 173 11.89 -2.44 -1.60
CA THR A 173 11.66 -3.00 -0.26
C THR A 173 10.75 -2.08 0.56
N ALA A 174 10.05 -2.61 1.58
CA ALA A 174 9.27 -1.77 2.48
C ALA A 174 10.14 -0.73 3.21
N PHE A 175 11.40 -1.07 3.48
CA PHE A 175 12.36 -0.15 4.06
C PHE A 175 12.66 1.03 3.14
N GLU A 176 12.94 0.79 1.87
CA GLU A 176 13.24 1.87 0.91
C GLU A 176 12.04 2.74 0.60
N ILE A 177 10.83 2.15 0.51
CA ILE A 177 9.58 2.91 0.34
C ILE A 177 9.40 3.92 1.47
N ARG A 178 9.84 3.59 2.70
CA ARG A 178 9.78 4.48 3.85
C ARG A 178 10.98 5.41 3.96
N PHE A 179 12.19 4.88 3.88
CA PHE A 179 13.40 5.60 4.29
C PHE A 179 14.24 6.11 3.14
N ILE A 180 13.90 5.77 1.88
CA ILE A 180 14.63 6.28 0.75
C ILE A 180 15.74 5.38 0.21
N ASN A 181 15.97 5.60 -1.07
CA ASN A 181 17.20 5.17 -1.71
C ASN A 181 18.21 6.32 -1.74
N ALA A 182 19.42 6.05 -2.20
CA ALA A 182 20.51 7.01 -2.30
C ALA A 182 20.21 8.20 -3.26
N ARG A 183 19.13 8.13 -4.05
CA ARG A 183 18.81 9.14 -5.08
C ARG A 183 17.90 10.26 -4.58
N SER A 184 17.06 9.99 -3.57
CA SER A 184 16.13 11.00 -3.06
C SER A 184 15.74 10.75 -1.62
N ILE A 185 16.04 11.69 -0.76
CA ILE A 185 15.65 11.67 0.64
C ILE A 185 14.18 12.14 0.84
N TRP A 186 13.54 12.62 -0.19
CA TRP A 186 12.19 13.21 -0.09
C TRP A 186 11.10 12.33 -0.69
N HIS A 187 11.46 11.30 -1.46
CA HIS A 187 10.48 10.40 -2.07
C HIS A 187 10.06 9.29 -1.11
N GLN A 188 9.37 9.67 -0.05
CA GLN A 188 8.85 8.77 0.98
C GLN A 188 7.38 8.50 0.75
N TYR A 189 6.96 7.24 0.90
CA TYR A 189 5.56 6.87 0.87
C TYR A 189 4.83 7.31 2.16
N ALA A 190 5.45 7.04 3.30
CA ALA A 190 4.90 7.32 4.62
C ALA A 190 5.88 8.12 5.47
N THR A 191 5.36 8.96 6.37
CA THR A 191 6.16 9.73 7.33
C THR A 191 6.34 9.01 8.67
N GLY A 192 5.50 8.03 9.00
CA GLY A 192 5.56 7.25 10.23
C GLY A 192 6.87 6.46 10.36
N PRO A 193 7.62 6.60 11.47
CA PRO A 193 8.92 5.97 11.62
C PRO A 193 8.86 4.43 11.66
N THR A 194 7.74 3.85 12.06
CA THR A 194 7.54 2.40 12.21
C THR A 194 6.95 1.72 11.00
N TYR A 195 6.67 2.45 9.91
CA TYR A 195 5.99 1.91 8.73
C TYR A 195 6.65 0.62 8.20
N ALA A 196 7.96 0.64 7.97
CA ALA A 196 8.67 -0.52 7.42
C ALA A 196 8.61 -1.74 8.35
N GLU A 197 8.72 -1.52 9.66
CA GLU A 197 8.57 -2.54 10.69
C GLU A 197 7.15 -3.09 10.75
N ASP A 198 6.15 -2.23 10.64
CA ASP A 198 4.74 -2.63 10.69
C ASP A 198 4.36 -3.47 9.46
N ILE A 199 4.80 -3.07 8.27
CA ILE A 199 4.64 -3.86 7.05
C ILE A 199 5.37 -5.19 7.18
N GLY A 200 6.64 -5.19 7.60
CA GLY A 200 7.42 -6.41 7.80
C GLY A 200 6.76 -7.41 8.74
N ARG A 201 6.25 -6.96 9.89
CA ARG A 201 5.49 -7.81 10.84
C ARG A 201 4.22 -8.40 10.24
N ARG A 202 3.46 -7.60 9.49
CA ARG A 202 2.27 -8.09 8.80
C ARG A 202 2.61 -9.09 7.71
N MET A 203 3.71 -8.90 6.98
CA MET A 203 4.17 -9.87 5.99
C MET A 203 4.49 -11.22 6.63
N ILE A 204 5.10 -11.23 7.83
CA ILE A 204 5.35 -12.46 8.58
C ILE A 204 4.06 -13.19 8.93
N SER A 205 3.02 -12.46 9.37
CA SER A 205 1.73 -13.09 9.71
C SER A 205 1.06 -13.78 8.52
N MET A 206 1.49 -13.47 7.32
CA MET A 206 1.01 -14.08 6.07
C MET A 206 2.05 -15.00 5.40
N ALA A 207 3.25 -15.14 5.93
CA ALA A 207 4.35 -15.84 5.24
C ALA A 207 4.07 -17.32 4.97
N SER A 208 3.22 -17.96 5.77
CA SER A 208 2.82 -19.37 5.58
C SER A 208 2.11 -19.65 4.26
N VAL A 209 1.64 -18.63 3.55
CA VAL A 209 0.96 -18.82 2.25
C VAL A 209 1.91 -18.96 1.07
N TYR A 210 3.19 -18.62 1.23
CA TYR A 210 4.17 -18.80 0.15
C TYR A 210 4.33 -20.29 -0.20
N SER A 211 4.52 -20.58 -1.49
CA SER A 211 4.84 -21.93 -1.94
C SER A 211 6.19 -22.36 -1.39
N ALA A 212 6.37 -23.66 -1.17
CA ALA A 212 7.62 -24.21 -0.62
C ALA A 212 8.86 -23.92 -1.48
N ASP A 213 8.68 -23.69 -2.77
CA ASP A 213 9.70 -23.34 -3.75
C ASP A 213 9.94 -21.82 -3.89
N ALA A 214 9.27 -20.99 -3.09
CA ALA A 214 9.42 -19.55 -3.13
C ALA A 214 10.85 -19.13 -2.73
N LYS A 215 11.47 -18.29 -3.56
CA LYS A 215 12.80 -17.72 -3.29
C LYS A 215 12.66 -16.33 -2.70
N PHE A 216 13.52 -16.02 -1.73
CA PHE A 216 13.52 -14.74 -1.03
C PHE A 216 14.87 -14.05 -1.22
N THR A 217 14.84 -12.86 -1.79
CA THR A 217 16.03 -12.00 -1.93
C THR A 217 15.84 -10.77 -1.08
N TYR A 218 16.87 -10.42 -0.31
CA TYR A 218 16.83 -9.30 0.63
C TYR A 218 17.84 -8.23 0.20
N ASP A 219 17.43 -6.96 0.27
CA ASP A 219 18.31 -5.82 0.14
C ASP A 219 18.48 -5.14 1.50
N ILE A 220 19.64 -5.37 2.12
CA ILE A 220 19.92 -4.95 3.50
C ILE A 220 20.89 -3.77 3.46
N PRO A 221 20.46 -2.57 3.88
CA PRO A 221 21.32 -1.39 3.86
C PRO A 221 22.50 -1.56 4.81
N ARG A 222 23.69 -1.19 4.33
CA ARG A 222 24.89 -1.10 5.17
C ARG A 222 25.02 0.33 5.71
N PHE A 223 24.87 0.48 7.02
CA PHE A 223 25.15 1.74 7.69
C PHE A 223 26.65 1.88 7.92
N LEU A 224 27.28 2.88 7.30
CA LEU A 224 28.69 3.16 7.51
C LEU A 224 28.90 3.79 8.88
N THR A 225 29.66 3.13 9.73
CA THR A 225 30.14 3.69 10.99
C THR A 225 31.29 4.68 10.72
N SER A 226 31.63 5.55 11.69
CA SER A 226 32.76 6.47 11.59
C SER A 226 34.10 5.77 11.28
N LYS A 227 34.27 4.51 11.72
CA LYS A 227 35.44 3.67 11.42
C LYS A 227 35.47 3.19 9.97
N THR A 228 34.32 2.86 9.38
CA THR A 228 34.24 2.39 7.97
C THR A 228 34.35 3.55 6.99
N LYS A 229 33.98 4.79 7.35
CA LYS A 229 34.20 5.98 6.51
C LYS A 229 35.68 6.26 6.23
N LYS A 230 36.57 6.02 7.19
CA LYS A 230 38.01 6.21 7.02
C LYS A 230 38.67 5.21 6.06
N ASN A 231 38.07 4.02 5.88
CA ASN A 231 38.62 2.98 4.99
C ASN A 231 38.03 3.07 3.56
N ALA A 232 36.94 3.75 3.35
CA ALA A 232 36.34 3.96 2.04
C ALA A 232 36.88 5.24 1.33
N ALA A 233 37.64 6.07 2.04
CA ALA A 233 38.27 7.31 1.53
C ALA A 233 39.79 7.13 1.22
N LYS A 234 40.29 5.91 1.24
CA LYS A 234 41.61 5.47 0.75
C LYS A 234 41.41 4.62 -0.49
#